data_beb503c63c0f9697401f24bca6f51d50
#
_entry.id   beb503c63c0f9697401f24bca6f51d50
#
_cell.length_a   1.000
_cell.length_b   1.000
_cell.length_c   1.000
_cell.angle_alpha   90.00
_cell.angle_beta   90.00
_cell.angle_gamma   90.00
#
_symmetry.space_group_name_H-M   'P 1'
#
loop_
_entity.id
_entity.type
_entity.pdbx_description
1 polymer ?
#
loop_
_entity_poly.entity_id
_entity_poly.type
_entity_poly.pdbx_seq_one_letter_code
_entity_poly.pdbx_strand_id
1 'polypeptide(L)'
;QIRELLEYRSRYGKMLTLYELKNVEAFDLETISLFIPFVYIGEIIVDKRTITVKNLLKRSTNNLQIRYDRCFQQKKGYRSYPDSMLQQYPNRKYLGEPFYHSVRYSYAFDERIQFGLVAEKDAGEPFWNEYHKGYDYYSMHLFLKDMNKWLKSLAIGDYKISFGQGLVISNDFSPSRNALVSQAERRTNGFRRHFSTNENDFFQGAAATVNWKNLDISLFYSYRKLDGSVDSTIVTSFKTDGLHRLVRDREKMRKVAMQTYGGNIRYATPDLCIGLTALSYSFGNYSIQPDPKPYNLFYFRGNRNLNISVDYLLKNRWIKFYGETAMSRNRAVASLNALQLTPASYFSLLLLYRYYDKRYQAFFGNAFSQNSAVQNEQGVYMGMQWTPFSRWKLSAYADIFRFPWLKYGVDAPSTGKEYMLQLDYTPSRNLSVYVRYKYKQKEDIEPHFQHRLRMQALYAISSSVSLRTSADGICYTETSEKSKGWMITQSVSWKPVDIPVQTDFYVAGFHTDNYRTRIFSYEKNILYAFNMPSFYGKGVRLALSFRWDIVKQLSLSAKFGYTYYADRDMIGTDLEEIEGHMKADVYTSLRWKF
;
A
#
# COMPACT_ATOMS: atom_id res chain seq x y z
N GLN A 1 -33.65 -17.84 -1.38
CA GLN A 1 -32.44 -18.51 -0.88
C GLN A 1 -31.37 -18.63 -1.96
N ILE A 2 -31.61 -19.35 -3.08
CA ILE A 2 -30.60 -19.52 -4.16
C ILE A 2 -30.19 -18.18 -4.76
N ARG A 3 -31.12 -17.28 -5.04
CA ARG A 3 -30.85 -15.96 -5.61
C ARG A 3 -29.95 -15.13 -4.69
N GLU A 4 -30.25 -15.08 -3.41
CA GLU A 4 -29.48 -14.33 -2.41
C GLU A 4 -28.10 -14.95 -2.15
N LEU A 5 -27.98 -16.29 -2.21
CA LEU A 5 -26.71 -16.98 -2.16
C LEU A 5 -25.82 -16.60 -3.37
N LEU A 6 -26.40 -16.52 -4.55
CA LEU A 6 -25.69 -16.11 -5.77
C LEU A 6 -25.29 -14.63 -5.71
N GLU A 7 -26.14 -13.77 -5.16
CA GLU A 7 -25.84 -12.35 -4.91
C GLU A 7 -24.71 -12.18 -3.88
N TYR A 8 -24.77 -12.94 -2.79
CA TYR A 8 -23.70 -12.95 -1.79
C TYR A 8 -22.37 -13.36 -2.43
N ARG A 9 -22.34 -14.47 -3.19
CA ARG A 9 -21.15 -14.92 -3.91
C ARG A 9 -20.66 -13.91 -4.96
N SER A 10 -21.55 -13.21 -5.61
CA SER A 10 -21.22 -12.14 -6.57
C SER A 10 -20.55 -10.94 -5.90
N ARG A 11 -20.94 -10.62 -4.66
CA ARG A 11 -20.41 -9.47 -3.89
C ARG A 11 -19.11 -9.78 -3.16
N TYR A 12 -19.05 -10.96 -2.52
CA TYR A 12 -17.98 -11.32 -1.59
C TYR A 12 -17.03 -12.40 -2.12
N GLY A 13 -17.32 -12.98 -3.27
CA GLY A 13 -16.52 -14.02 -3.87
C GLY A 13 -16.91 -15.43 -3.38
N LYS A 14 -15.93 -16.34 -3.42
CA LYS A 14 -16.14 -17.73 -3.01
C LYS A 14 -16.26 -17.82 -1.50
N MET A 15 -17.23 -18.59 -1.03
CA MET A 15 -17.35 -18.90 0.40
C MET A 15 -16.14 -19.75 0.83
N LEU A 16 -15.52 -19.38 1.93
CA LEU A 16 -14.39 -20.10 2.53
C LEU A 16 -14.85 -21.10 3.58
N THR A 17 -15.99 -20.85 4.21
CA THR A 17 -16.57 -21.72 5.24
C THR A 17 -18.09 -21.79 5.08
N LEU A 18 -18.70 -22.93 5.44
CA LEU A 18 -20.18 -23.08 5.47
C LEU A 18 -20.83 -22.12 6.46
N TYR A 19 -20.10 -21.63 7.45
CA TYR A 19 -20.61 -20.66 8.41
C TYR A 19 -20.86 -19.28 7.79
N GLU A 20 -20.32 -18.97 6.61
CA GLU A 20 -20.65 -17.76 5.87
C GLU A 20 -22.09 -17.73 5.37
N LEU A 21 -22.78 -18.88 5.30
CA LEU A 21 -24.24 -18.94 5.03
C LEU A 21 -25.05 -18.08 6.01
N LYS A 22 -24.55 -17.86 7.23
CA LYS A 22 -25.18 -16.94 8.21
C LYS A 22 -25.25 -15.48 7.73
N ASN A 23 -24.41 -15.11 6.78
CA ASN A 23 -24.38 -13.77 6.21
C ASN A 23 -25.35 -13.60 5.03
N VAL A 24 -26.00 -14.67 4.61
CA VAL A 24 -27.02 -14.67 3.55
C VAL A 24 -28.40 -14.59 4.20
N GLU A 25 -29.16 -13.52 3.91
CA GLU A 25 -30.43 -13.22 4.61
C GLU A 25 -31.46 -14.34 4.59
N ALA A 26 -31.50 -15.08 3.49
CA ALA A 26 -32.47 -16.16 3.32
C ALA A 26 -32.14 -17.46 4.07
N PHE A 27 -31.01 -17.52 4.79
CA PHE A 27 -30.60 -18.71 5.56
C PHE A 27 -30.64 -18.39 7.05
N ASP A 28 -31.66 -18.91 7.74
CA ASP A 28 -31.70 -18.92 9.19
C ASP A 28 -30.83 -20.07 9.76
N LEU A 29 -30.58 -20.03 11.06
CA LEU A 29 -29.73 -21.01 11.73
C LEU A 29 -30.27 -22.43 11.66
N GLU A 30 -31.59 -22.57 11.61
CA GLU A 30 -32.26 -23.86 11.50
C GLU A 30 -32.06 -24.45 10.12
N THR A 31 -32.29 -23.69 9.07
CA THR A 31 -32.00 -24.10 7.69
C THR A 31 -30.50 -24.45 7.51
N ILE A 32 -29.60 -23.64 8.05
CA ILE A 32 -28.15 -23.90 7.98
C ILE A 32 -27.80 -25.23 8.66
N SER A 33 -28.37 -25.50 9.84
CA SER A 33 -28.12 -26.74 10.57
C SER A 33 -28.59 -28.00 9.83
N LEU A 34 -29.69 -27.88 9.11
CA LEU A 34 -30.22 -28.93 8.23
C LEU A 34 -29.36 -29.16 6.99
N PHE A 35 -28.74 -28.11 6.45
CA PHE A 35 -27.92 -28.18 5.25
C PHE A 35 -26.49 -28.70 5.50
N ILE A 36 -25.88 -28.34 6.64
CA ILE A 36 -24.48 -28.66 6.96
C ILE A 36 -24.12 -30.15 6.74
N PRO A 37 -24.95 -31.14 7.11
CA PRO A 37 -24.62 -32.55 6.88
C PRO A 37 -24.57 -33.00 5.42
N PHE A 38 -25.18 -32.22 4.51
CA PHE A 38 -25.36 -32.60 3.10
C PHE A 38 -24.51 -31.75 2.13
N VAL A 39 -23.84 -30.69 2.61
CA VAL A 39 -23.06 -29.80 1.77
C VAL A 39 -21.65 -29.64 2.32
N TYR A 40 -20.70 -29.52 1.43
CA TYR A 40 -19.33 -29.18 1.76
C TYR A 40 -18.83 -28.08 0.81
N ILE A 41 -17.89 -27.30 1.28
CA ILE A 41 -17.18 -26.38 0.38
C ILE A 41 -16.16 -27.20 -0.36
N GLY A 42 -16.55 -27.68 -1.53
CA GLY A 42 -15.62 -28.30 -2.46
C GLY A 42 -14.70 -27.25 -3.09
N GLU A 43 -13.49 -27.64 -3.43
CA GLU A 43 -12.76 -26.88 -4.43
C GLU A 43 -13.67 -26.80 -5.66
N ILE A 44 -14.01 -25.59 -6.09
CA ILE A 44 -14.64 -25.43 -7.38
C ILE A 44 -13.62 -26.01 -8.35
N ILE A 45 -13.91 -27.14 -8.93
CA ILE A 45 -13.28 -27.56 -10.17
C ILE A 45 -13.69 -26.49 -11.16
N VAL A 46 -12.96 -25.37 -11.16
CA VAL A 46 -13.01 -24.42 -12.25
C VAL A 46 -12.55 -25.27 -13.40
N ASP A 47 -13.47 -25.60 -14.28
CA ASP A 47 -13.16 -26.26 -15.54
C ASP A 47 -12.10 -25.38 -16.19
N LYS A 48 -10.83 -25.78 -16.01
CA LYS A 48 -9.69 -24.96 -16.44
C LYS A 48 -9.80 -24.93 -17.93
N ARG A 49 -10.34 -23.83 -18.43
CA ARG A 49 -10.54 -23.63 -19.86
C ARG A 49 -9.28 -24.01 -20.60
N THR A 50 -9.39 -24.88 -21.58
CA THR A 50 -8.25 -25.33 -22.36
C THR A 50 -7.59 -24.11 -23.02
N ILE A 51 -6.28 -24.01 -22.89
CA ILE A 51 -5.48 -22.94 -23.49
C ILE A 51 -5.35 -23.27 -24.98
N THR A 52 -6.23 -22.69 -25.78
CA THR A 52 -6.18 -22.72 -27.23
C THR A 52 -6.15 -21.29 -27.76
N VAL A 53 -5.54 -21.06 -28.92
CA VAL A 53 -5.50 -19.73 -29.54
C VAL A 53 -6.91 -19.14 -29.67
N LYS A 54 -7.89 -19.96 -30.03
CA LYS A 54 -9.30 -19.54 -30.12
C LYS A 54 -9.86 -19.06 -28.77
N ASN A 55 -9.56 -19.76 -27.68
CA ASN A 55 -10.02 -19.38 -26.35
C ASN A 55 -9.28 -18.15 -25.83
N LEU A 56 -7.98 -18.02 -26.10
CA LEU A 56 -7.18 -16.85 -25.75
C LEU A 56 -7.73 -15.58 -26.39
N LEU A 57 -8.21 -15.66 -27.64
CA LEU A 57 -8.76 -14.50 -28.34
C LEU A 57 -10.22 -14.21 -27.97
N LYS A 58 -11.07 -15.25 -27.83
CA LYS A 58 -12.52 -15.06 -27.65
C LYS A 58 -12.98 -14.92 -26.20
N ARG A 59 -12.21 -15.44 -25.24
CA ARG A 59 -12.62 -15.54 -23.83
C ARG A 59 -11.71 -14.78 -22.87
N SER A 60 -10.77 -14.02 -23.41
CA SER A 60 -9.95 -13.10 -22.64
C SER A 60 -10.74 -11.83 -22.30
N THR A 61 -10.28 -11.14 -21.29
CA THR A 61 -10.74 -9.79 -20.94
C THR A 61 -9.63 -8.81 -21.26
N ASN A 62 -9.93 -7.87 -22.11
CA ASN A 62 -9.07 -6.74 -22.43
C ASN A 62 -9.59 -5.49 -21.73
N ASN A 63 -8.69 -4.66 -21.24
CA ASN A 63 -9.07 -3.45 -20.53
C ASN A 63 -8.04 -2.35 -20.82
N LEU A 64 -8.48 -1.33 -21.52
CA LEU A 64 -7.72 -0.11 -21.79
C LEU A 64 -8.25 1.00 -20.89
N GLN A 65 -7.35 1.69 -20.18
CA GLN A 65 -7.68 2.82 -19.35
C GLN A 65 -6.77 3.99 -19.69
N ILE A 66 -7.38 5.15 -19.88
CA ILE A 66 -6.70 6.44 -20.02
C ILE A 66 -7.10 7.29 -18.83
N ARG A 67 -6.13 7.92 -18.18
CA ARG A 67 -6.35 8.81 -17.05
C ARG A 67 -5.70 10.16 -17.29
N TYR A 68 -6.36 11.22 -16.84
CA TYR A 68 -5.89 12.59 -16.87
C TYR A 68 -6.25 13.29 -15.56
N ASP A 69 -5.26 13.94 -14.93
CA ASP A 69 -5.46 14.72 -13.70
C ASP A 69 -4.84 16.10 -13.83
N ARG A 70 -5.49 17.10 -13.24
CA ARG A 70 -5.00 18.48 -13.27
C ARG A 70 -5.39 19.24 -12.00
N CYS A 71 -4.47 20.06 -11.49
CA CYS A 71 -4.75 21.15 -10.58
C CYS A 71 -4.98 22.43 -11.38
N PHE A 72 -6.06 23.15 -11.12
CA PHE A 72 -6.42 24.33 -11.91
C PHE A 72 -5.59 25.58 -11.57
N GLN A 73 -5.24 25.72 -10.29
CA GLN A 73 -4.40 26.85 -9.87
C GLN A 73 -2.96 26.66 -10.36
N GLN A 74 -2.38 27.76 -10.81
CA GLN A 74 -0.99 27.77 -11.25
C GLN A 74 -0.06 27.68 -10.05
N LYS A 75 0.72 26.61 -9.99
CA LYS A 75 1.79 26.48 -9.01
C LYS A 75 3.00 27.29 -9.43
N LYS A 76 3.81 27.73 -8.46
CA LYS A 76 5.01 28.54 -8.67
C LYS A 76 5.98 27.94 -9.69
N GLY A 77 6.14 26.62 -9.69
CA GLY A 77 7.00 25.90 -10.64
C GLY A 77 6.56 25.99 -12.12
N TYR A 78 5.34 26.46 -12.41
CA TYR A 78 4.85 26.67 -13.78
C TYR A 78 4.85 28.15 -14.22
N ARG A 79 5.34 29.06 -13.38
CA ARG A 79 5.45 30.47 -13.76
C ARG A 79 6.47 30.67 -14.87
N SER A 80 6.28 31.71 -15.65
CA SER A 80 7.26 32.14 -16.63
C SER A 80 8.36 32.92 -15.92
N TYR A 81 9.60 32.63 -16.27
CA TYR A 81 10.79 33.32 -15.81
C TYR A 81 11.62 33.75 -17.02
N PRO A 82 12.36 34.86 -16.95
CA PRO A 82 13.30 35.28 -18.00
C PRO A 82 14.37 34.19 -18.22
N ASP A 83 14.81 34.05 -19.48
CA ASP A 83 15.81 33.03 -19.84
C ASP A 83 17.13 33.20 -19.09
N SER A 84 17.55 34.47 -18.87
CA SER A 84 18.74 34.76 -18.05
C SER A 84 18.65 34.24 -16.63
N MET A 85 17.45 34.27 -16.03
CA MET A 85 17.22 33.72 -14.70
C MET A 85 17.21 32.18 -14.73
N LEU A 86 16.66 31.56 -15.76
CA LEU A 86 16.65 30.11 -15.90
C LEU A 86 18.05 29.56 -16.19
N GLN A 87 18.89 30.28 -16.91
CA GLN A 87 20.31 29.92 -17.09
C GLN A 87 21.07 29.89 -15.75
N GLN A 88 20.81 30.89 -14.89
CA GLN A 88 21.44 30.94 -13.57
C GLN A 88 20.83 29.95 -12.56
N TYR A 89 19.50 29.73 -12.63
CA TYR A 89 18.75 28.90 -11.70
C TYR A 89 17.80 27.92 -12.42
N PRO A 90 18.32 26.87 -13.09
CA PRO A 90 17.53 26.00 -13.97
C PRO A 90 16.45 25.19 -13.25
N ASN A 91 16.56 25.06 -11.93
CA ASN A 91 15.60 24.30 -11.11
C ASN A 91 14.44 25.18 -10.53
N ARG A 92 14.22 26.40 -11.03
CA ARG A 92 13.09 27.25 -10.62
C ARG A 92 11.80 26.98 -11.36
N LYS A 93 11.85 26.24 -12.48
CA LYS A 93 10.70 25.94 -13.33
C LYS A 93 10.63 24.44 -13.61
N TYR A 94 9.41 23.90 -13.67
CA TYR A 94 9.18 22.57 -14.16
C TYR A 94 9.40 22.47 -15.67
N LEU A 95 9.92 21.32 -16.13
CA LEU A 95 10.27 21.07 -17.52
C LEU A 95 9.07 20.74 -18.39
N GLY A 96 7.95 20.33 -17.80
CA GLY A 96 6.75 19.89 -18.51
C GLY A 96 5.47 20.55 -18.03
N GLU A 97 4.36 20.09 -18.58
CA GLU A 97 3.03 20.64 -18.43
C GLU A 97 2.39 20.31 -17.07
N PRO A 98 1.40 21.14 -16.59
CA PRO A 98 0.81 21.02 -15.27
C PRO A 98 -0.26 19.92 -15.15
N PHE A 99 -0.17 18.85 -15.92
CA PHE A 99 -1.12 17.73 -15.85
C PHE A 99 -0.42 16.38 -15.84
N TYR A 100 -1.07 15.45 -15.16
CA TYR A 100 -0.74 14.03 -15.15
C TYR A 100 -1.54 13.31 -16.23
N HIS A 101 -0.94 12.37 -16.93
CA HIS A 101 -1.69 11.41 -17.71
C HIS A 101 -1.03 10.04 -17.76
N SER A 102 -1.86 9.00 -17.86
CA SER A 102 -1.37 7.64 -17.98
C SER A 102 -2.28 6.80 -18.88
N VAL A 103 -1.68 5.82 -19.51
CA VAL A 103 -2.35 4.79 -20.31
C VAL A 103 -2.01 3.44 -19.70
N ARG A 104 -3.03 2.61 -19.48
CA ARG A 104 -2.89 1.25 -18.96
C ARG A 104 -3.64 0.29 -19.85
N TYR A 105 -2.98 -0.74 -20.27
CA TYR A 105 -3.61 -1.85 -20.96
C TYR A 105 -3.41 -3.13 -20.17
N SER A 106 -4.46 -3.93 -20.01
CA SER A 106 -4.37 -5.25 -19.38
C SER A 106 -5.16 -6.27 -20.18
N TYR A 107 -4.53 -7.39 -20.43
CA TYR A 107 -5.09 -8.61 -20.97
C TYR A 107 -5.11 -9.67 -19.87
N ALA A 108 -6.20 -10.40 -19.71
CA ALA A 108 -6.30 -11.51 -18.79
C ALA A 108 -7.11 -12.66 -19.40
N PHE A 109 -6.53 -13.85 -19.39
CA PHE A 109 -7.23 -15.09 -19.68
C PHE A 109 -7.32 -15.91 -18.40
N ASP A 110 -8.52 -15.95 -17.81
CA ASP A 110 -8.75 -16.39 -16.45
C ASP A 110 -7.82 -15.64 -15.46
N GLU A 111 -7.35 -16.31 -14.41
CA GLU A 111 -6.27 -15.82 -13.56
C GLU A 111 -4.88 -16.35 -13.98
N ARG A 112 -4.85 -17.20 -15.03
CA ARG A 112 -3.66 -17.95 -15.42
C ARG A 112 -2.69 -17.20 -16.31
N ILE A 113 -3.19 -16.39 -17.24
CA ILE A 113 -2.35 -15.59 -18.15
C ILE A 113 -2.74 -14.14 -17.99
N GLN A 114 -1.80 -13.32 -17.62
CA GLN A 114 -1.99 -11.89 -17.41
C GLN A 114 -0.85 -11.14 -18.08
N PHE A 115 -1.20 -10.22 -18.95
CA PHE A 115 -0.27 -9.30 -19.59
C PHE A 115 -0.71 -7.86 -19.28
N GLY A 116 0.22 -6.95 -19.09
CA GLY A 116 -0.10 -5.55 -18.85
C GLY A 116 0.99 -4.62 -19.31
N LEU A 117 0.55 -3.44 -19.74
CA LEU A 117 1.37 -2.30 -20.09
C LEU A 117 0.88 -1.09 -19.30
N VAL A 118 1.79 -0.32 -18.76
CA VAL A 118 1.54 0.96 -18.09
C VAL A 118 2.49 1.97 -18.68
N ALA A 119 1.97 3.12 -19.05
CA ALA A 119 2.76 4.29 -19.42
C ALA A 119 2.22 5.50 -18.67
N GLU A 120 3.09 6.31 -18.12
CA GLU A 120 2.72 7.41 -17.24
C GLU A 120 3.67 8.58 -17.38
N LYS A 121 3.14 9.77 -17.11
CA LYS A 121 3.84 11.02 -16.95
C LYS A 121 3.22 11.81 -15.79
N ASP A 122 4.04 12.19 -14.83
CA ASP A 122 3.62 13.07 -13.74
C ASP A 122 3.44 14.54 -14.16
N ALA A 123 2.65 15.29 -13.39
CA ALA A 123 2.49 16.71 -13.62
C ALA A 123 3.83 17.44 -13.40
N GLY A 124 4.29 18.19 -14.40
CA GLY A 124 5.56 18.89 -14.42
C GLY A 124 6.69 18.15 -15.13
N GLU A 125 6.49 16.91 -15.53
CA GLU A 125 7.43 16.17 -16.36
C GLU A 125 7.24 16.47 -17.84
N PRO A 126 8.33 16.49 -18.63
CA PRO A 126 8.24 16.69 -20.06
C PRO A 126 7.68 15.45 -20.75
N PHE A 127 6.78 15.64 -21.73
CA PHE A 127 6.21 14.55 -22.52
C PHE A 127 6.70 14.55 -23.96
N TRP A 128 6.61 15.70 -24.66
CA TRP A 128 7.03 15.84 -26.04
C TRP A 128 7.65 17.21 -26.28
N ASN A 129 8.87 17.36 -25.82
CA ASN A 129 9.64 18.59 -25.97
C ASN A 129 11.13 18.29 -26.21
N GLU A 130 12.00 19.29 -26.10
CA GLU A 130 13.44 19.16 -26.26
C GLU A 130 14.11 18.24 -25.22
N TYR A 131 13.53 18.12 -24.04
CA TYR A 131 14.08 17.32 -22.93
C TYR A 131 13.69 15.84 -23.02
N HIS A 132 12.50 15.53 -23.55
CA HIS A 132 11.99 14.16 -23.60
C HIS A 132 10.90 13.97 -24.66
N LYS A 133 10.86 12.77 -25.24
CA LYS A 133 9.81 12.32 -26.18
C LYS A 133 9.18 11.05 -25.69
N GLY A 134 7.89 11.11 -25.32
CA GLY A 134 7.10 10.00 -24.78
C GLY A 134 6.88 10.08 -23.28
N TYR A 135 6.44 8.99 -22.69
CA TYR A 135 6.21 8.89 -21.25
C TYR A 135 7.51 8.75 -20.48
N ASP A 136 7.55 9.29 -19.27
CA ASP A 136 8.72 9.17 -18.40
C ASP A 136 8.87 7.75 -17.86
N TYR A 137 7.76 7.12 -17.52
CA TYR A 137 7.71 5.75 -17.01
C TYR A 137 6.96 4.79 -17.92
N TYR A 138 7.55 3.62 -18.13
CA TYR A 138 6.95 2.48 -18.82
C TYR A 138 7.14 1.23 -17.98
N SER A 139 6.07 0.45 -17.83
CA SER A 139 6.08 -0.86 -17.17
C SER A 139 5.38 -1.90 -18.03
N MET A 140 5.95 -3.08 -18.11
CA MET A 140 5.39 -4.21 -18.83
C MET A 140 5.56 -5.49 -18.04
N HIS A 141 4.52 -6.32 -18.00
CA HIS A 141 4.60 -7.64 -17.37
C HIS A 141 3.85 -8.70 -18.17
N LEU A 142 4.39 -9.90 -18.15
CA LEU A 142 3.71 -11.14 -18.47
C LEU A 142 3.74 -12.03 -17.22
N PHE A 143 2.59 -12.43 -16.73
CA PHE A 143 2.46 -13.27 -15.55
C PHE A 143 1.64 -14.50 -15.88
N LEU A 144 2.24 -15.68 -15.71
CA LEU A 144 1.62 -16.99 -15.87
C LEU A 144 1.47 -17.63 -14.50
N LYS A 145 0.30 -18.21 -14.23
CA LYS A 145 -0.01 -18.85 -12.94
C LYS A 145 -0.68 -20.21 -13.17
N ASP A 146 -0.27 -21.20 -12.39
CA ASP A 146 -0.86 -22.56 -12.39
C ASP A 146 -1.05 -23.15 -13.81
N MET A 147 -0.01 -23.01 -14.64
CA MET A 147 -0.05 -23.45 -16.04
C MET A 147 -0.12 -24.96 -16.15
N ASN A 148 0.59 -25.66 -15.29
CA ASN A 148 0.58 -27.10 -15.16
C ASN A 148 0.89 -27.51 -13.71
N LYS A 149 1.04 -28.83 -13.45
CA LYS A 149 1.32 -29.34 -12.09
C LYS A 149 2.67 -28.90 -11.53
N TRP A 150 3.62 -28.53 -12.39
CA TRP A 150 4.99 -28.19 -12.02
C TRP A 150 5.20 -26.66 -11.97
N LEU A 151 4.71 -25.93 -12.97
CA LEU A 151 4.91 -24.49 -13.07
C LEU A 151 3.78 -23.75 -12.36
N LYS A 152 4.05 -23.35 -11.11
CA LYS A 152 3.12 -22.61 -10.27
C LYS A 152 3.01 -21.15 -10.68
N SER A 153 4.15 -20.50 -10.99
CA SER A 153 4.16 -19.14 -11.51
C SER A 153 5.38 -18.86 -12.36
N LEU A 154 5.20 -18.00 -13.37
CA LEU A 154 6.26 -17.41 -14.18
C LEU A 154 5.95 -15.93 -14.37
N ALA A 155 6.89 -15.08 -14.06
CA ALA A 155 6.83 -13.63 -14.27
C ALA A 155 7.96 -13.21 -15.21
N ILE A 156 7.64 -12.40 -16.22
CA ILE A 156 8.60 -11.80 -17.16
C ILE A 156 8.28 -10.31 -17.26
N GLY A 157 9.31 -9.46 -17.24
CA GLY A 157 9.18 -8.02 -17.19
C GLY A 157 9.14 -7.51 -15.75
N ASP A 158 8.14 -6.71 -15.41
CA ASP A 158 8.06 -6.06 -14.10
C ASP A 158 7.21 -6.88 -13.12
N TYR A 159 7.78 -7.25 -11.99
CA TYR A 159 7.14 -8.11 -10.99
C TYR A 159 7.48 -7.69 -9.56
N LYS A 160 6.68 -8.18 -8.62
CA LYS A 160 6.86 -8.02 -7.18
C LYS A 160 7.19 -9.33 -6.52
N ILE A 161 7.91 -9.27 -5.40
CA ILE A 161 8.32 -10.43 -4.60
C ILE A 161 7.91 -10.21 -3.15
N SER A 162 7.41 -11.27 -2.51
CA SER A 162 7.16 -11.28 -1.08
C SER A 162 7.40 -12.69 -0.52
N PHE A 163 8.45 -12.84 0.29
CA PHE A 163 8.80 -14.08 0.99
C PHE A 163 8.93 -13.82 2.49
N GLY A 164 8.67 -14.86 3.30
CA GLY A 164 8.75 -14.80 4.75
C GLY A 164 7.90 -13.72 5.39
N GLN A 165 8.39 -13.10 6.45
CA GLN A 165 7.76 -11.96 7.11
C GLN A 165 8.30 -10.61 6.61
N GLY A 166 9.08 -10.62 5.52
CA GLY A 166 9.61 -9.45 4.85
C GLY A 166 10.90 -8.90 5.48
N LEU A 167 11.64 -9.68 6.22
CA LEU A 167 12.95 -9.26 6.73
C LEU A 167 13.96 -9.09 5.61
N VAL A 168 13.96 -9.97 4.62
CA VAL A 168 14.85 -9.93 3.45
C VAL A 168 14.20 -9.20 2.29
N ILE A 169 12.96 -9.56 1.92
CA ILE A 169 12.33 -9.06 0.71
C ILE A 169 10.80 -9.05 0.81
N SER A 170 10.20 -7.87 0.63
CA SER A 170 8.76 -7.71 0.44
C SER A 170 8.44 -6.38 -0.25
N ASN A 171 7.87 -6.43 -1.45
CA ASN A 171 7.36 -5.27 -2.19
C ASN A 171 5.84 -5.10 -2.06
N ASP A 172 5.18 -5.91 -1.25
CA ASP A 172 3.75 -5.77 -1.03
C ASP A 172 3.44 -4.57 -0.14
N PHE A 173 2.39 -3.83 -0.52
CA PHE A 173 1.86 -2.80 0.36
C PHE A 173 1.32 -3.44 1.64
N SER A 174 1.74 -2.91 2.76
CA SER A 174 1.25 -3.38 4.05
C SER A 174 1.09 -2.22 5.03
N PRO A 175 -0.02 -2.16 5.76
CA PRO A 175 -0.27 -1.16 6.78
C PRO A 175 0.45 -1.49 8.10
N SER A 176 1.74 -1.87 8.04
CA SER A 176 2.51 -2.43 9.15
C SER A 176 2.44 -1.65 10.47
N ARG A 177 2.31 -0.32 10.39
CA ARG A 177 2.34 0.55 11.58
C ARG A 177 1.01 0.65 12.34
N ASN A 178 -0.08 0.11 11.79
CA ASN A 178 -1.42 0.17 12.39
C ASN A 178 -2.13 -1.18 12.31
N ALA A 179 -1.36 -2.27 12.26
CA ALA A 179 -1.90 -3.59 12.04
C ALA A 179 -2.70 -4.07 13.26
N LEU A 180 -3.93 -4.48 13.02
CA LEU A 180 -4.70 -5.30 13.94
C LEU A 180 -4.15 -6.73 13.96
N VAL A 181 -4.56 -7.54 14.94
CA VAL A 181 -4.10 -8.93 15.10
C VAL A 181 -4.09 -9.71 13.78
N SER A 182 -5.15 -9.60 12.98
CA SER A 182 -5.29 -10.30 11.70
C SER A 182 -4.42 -9.75 10.55
N GLN A 183 -3.77 -8.61 10.75
CA GLN A 183 -3.00 -7.90 9.71
C GLN A 183 -1.49 -7.81 10.04
N ALA A 184 -1.08 -8.26 11.22
CA ALA A 184 0.32 -8.18 11.65
C ALA A 184 1.21 -9.18 10.88
N GLU A 185 0.66 -10.34 10.53
CA GLU A 185 1.33 -11.34 9.71
C GLU A 185 1.45 -10.88 8.26
N ARG A 186 2.64 -11.00 7.70
CA ARG A 186 2.87 -10.78 6.27
C ARG A 186 2.38 -11.99 5.46
N ARG A 187 1.68 -11.72 4.38
CA ARG A 187 1.29 -12.77 3.44
C ARG A 187 2.45 -13.07 2.52
N THR A 188 2.91 -14.31 2.51
CA THR A 188 3.92 -14.81 1.57
C THR A 188 3.26 -15.09 0.24
N ASN A 189 3.19 -14.09 -0.62
CA ASN A 189 2.50 -14.18 -1.92
C ASN A 189 3.39 -14.73 -3.05
N GLY A 190 4.70 -14.94 -2.79
CA GLY A 190 5.65 -15.33 -3.83
C GLY A 190 5.83 -14.22 -4.86
N PHE A 191 5.77 -14.60 -6.15
CA PHE A 191 5.82 -13.65 -7.25
C PHE A 191 4.43 -13.13 -7.61
N ARG A 192 4.36 -11.84 -7.92
CA ARG A 192 3.15 -11.15 -8.39
C ARG A 192 3.49 -10.20 -9.53
N ARG A 193 2.54 -9.94 -10.42
CA ARG A 193 2.69 -8.90 -11.44
C ARG A 193 2.85 -7.52 -10.82
N HIS A 194 3.66 -6.68 -11.40
CA HIS A 194 3.65 -5.25 -11.16
C HIS A 194 2.74 -4.58 -12.20
N PHE A 195 1.70 -3.88 -11.73
CA PHE A 195 0.75 -3.15 -12.58
C PHE A 195 0.39 -1.83 -11.90
N SER A 196 1.43 -1.08 -11.55
CA SER A 196 1.34 0.18 -10.80
C SER A 196 2.22 1.22 -11.48
N THR A 197 1.96 2.48 -11.18
CA THR A 197 2.82 3.62 -11.52
C THR A 197 3.88 3.90 -10.45
N ASN A 198 4.08 3.00 -9.48
CA ASN A 198 5.18 3.11 -8.54
C ASN A 198 6.48 2.69 -9.23
N GLU A 199 7.39 3.63 -9.41
CA GLU A 199 8.65 3.46 -10.13
C GLU A 199 9.75 2.78 -9.30
N ASN A 200 9.53 2.52 -8.02
CA ASN A 200 10.59 2.05 -7.13
C ASN A 200 10.40 0.62 -6.63
N ASP A 201 9.18 0.24 -6.24
CA ASP A 201 8.92 -1.00 -5.51
C ASP A 201 8.60 -2.19 -6.44
N PHE A 202 9.50 -2.51 -7.37
CA PHE A 202 9.37 -3.67 -8.26
C PHE A 202 10.73 -4.21 -8.70
N PHE A 203 10.72 -5.38 -9.32
CA PHE A 203 11.87 -6.03 -9.97
C PHE A 203 11.60 -6.11 -11.47
N GLN A 204 12.65 -6.06 -12.29
CA GLN A 204 12.54 -6.13 -13.75
C GLN A 204 13.43 -7.23 -14.28
N GLY A 205 12.84 -8.26 -14.88
CA GLY A 205 13.57 -9.42 -15.39
C GLY A 205 12.70 -10.66 -15.49
N ALA A 206 13.11 -11.76 -14.87
CA ALA A 206 12.37 -13.02 -14.90
C ALA A 206 12.35 -13.70 -13.53
N ALA A 207 11.24 -14.36 -13.22
CA ALA A 207 11.07 -15.12 -12.00
C ALA A 207 10.15 -16.31 -12.23
N ALA A 208 10.46 -17.46 -11.62
CA ALA A 208 9.66 -18.67 -11.75
C ALA A 208 9.56 -19.41 -10.41
N THR A 209 8.39 -20.00 -10.15
CA THR A 209 8.18 -20.96 -9.06
C THR A 209 7.77 -22.31 -9.64
N VAL A 210 8.54 -23.31 -9.29
CA VAL A 210 8.25 -24.71 -9.60
C VAL A 210 7.75 -25.41 -8.35
N ASN A 211 6.66 -26.16 -8.48
CA ASN A 211 6.09 -26.96 -7.40
C ASN A 211 6.41 -28.43 -7.61
N TRP A 212 6.89 -29.08 -6.57
CA TRP A 212 7.06 -30.53 -6.50
C TRP A 212 6.46 -31.07 -5.21
N LYS A 213 5.24 -31.59 -5.29
CA LYS A 213 4.45 -32.02 -4.12
C LYS A 213 4.26 -30.85 -3.13
N ASN A 214 4.87 -30.97 -1.95
CA ASN A 214 4.79 -29.97 -0.88
C ASN A 214 5.95 -28.96 -0.92
N LEU A 215 6.81 -29.02 -1.94
CA LEU A 215 7.98 -28.17 -2.08
C LEU A 215 7.78 -27.17 -3.22
N ASP A 216 7.88 -25.89 -2.91
CA ASP A 216 7.95 -24.80 -3.89
C ASP A 216 9.39 -24.30 -3.98
N ILE A 217 9.95 -24.29 -5.18
CA ILE A 217 11.27 -23.73 -5.48
C ILE A 217 11.06 -22.51 -6.37
N SER A 218 11.46 -21.37 -5.87
CA SER A 218 11.34 -20.08 -6.53
C SER A 218 12.70 -19.51 -6.83
N LEU A 219 12.92 -19.06 -8.06
CA LEU A 219 14.15 -18.39 -8.48
C LEU A 219 13.81 -17.11 -9.22
N PHE A 220 14.66 -16.10 -9.10
CA PHE A 220 14.48 -14.84 -9.82
C PHE A 220 15.78 -14.14 -10.15
N TYR A 221 15.74 -13.36 -11.21
CA TYR A 221 16.78 -12.44 -11.64
C TYR A 221 16.15 -11.11 -12.03
N SER A 222 16.79 -10.01 -11.61
CA SER A 222 16.36 -8.65 -11.95
C SER A 222 17.56 -7.78 -12.29
N TYR A 223 17.41 -6.97 -13.33
CA TYR A 223 18.31 -5.90 -13.68
C TYR A 223 17.53 -4.59 -13.83
N ARG A 224 17.88 -3.60 -13.03
CA ARG A 224 17.25 -2.27 -13.04
C ARG A 224 18.27 -1.17 -12.97
N LYS A 225 17.91 -0.01 -13.52
CA LYS A 225 18.62 1.25 -13.28
C LYS A 225 17.81 2.09 -12.31
N LEU A 226 18.44 2.48 -11.21
CA LEU A 226 17.86 3.32 -10.15
C LEU A 226 18.27 4.77 -10.33
N ASP A 227 17.43 5.67 -9.82
CA ASP A 227 17.73 7.08 -9.76
C ASP A 227 18.62 7.36 -8.54
N GLY A 228 19.68 8.12 -8.76
CA GLY A 228 20.63 8.39 -7.68
C GLY A 228 21.54 9.58 -7.96
N SER A 229 21.96 10.21 -6.87
CA SER A 229 23.03 11.22 -6.92
C SER A 229 24.35 10.50 -6.99
N VAL A 230 25.01 10.63 -8.14
CA VAL A 230 26.27 9.96 -8.45
C VAL A 230 27.37 10.99 -8.66
N ASP A 231 28.48 10.80 -7.95
CA ASP A 231 29.74 11.48 -8.19
C ASP A 231 30.79 10.44 -8.60
N SER A 232 31.18 10.44 -9.88
CA SER A 232 32.03 9.43 -10.51
C SER A 232 31.48 8.02 -10.35
N THR A 233 31.93 7.26 -9.36
CA THR A 233 31.46 5.91 -9.04
C THR A 233 30.79 5.82 -7.65
N ILE A 234 30.68 6.94 -6.94
CA ILE A 234 30.11 7.02 -5.60
C ILE A 234 28.64 7.44 -5.69
N VAL A 235 27.76 6.67 -5.07
CA VAL A 235 26.34 6.98 -4.93
C VAL A 235 26.10 7.47 -3.51
N THR A 236 25.75 8.75 -3.38
CA THR A 236 25.51 9.38 -2.06
C THR A 236 24.07 9.20 -1.59
N SER A 237 23.10 9.16 -2.52
CA SER A 237 21.69 8.97 -2.20
C SER A 237 20.91 8.42 -3.38
N PHE A 238 19.81 7.70 -3.09
CA PHE A 238 18.82 7.30 -4.07
C PHE A 238 17.64 8.26 -4.06
N LYS A 239 17.08 8.54 -5.26
CA LYS A 239 15.83 9.27 -5.42
C LYS A 239 14.69 8.25 -5.61
N THR A 240 13.70 8.28 -4.72
CA THR A 240 12.65 7.25 -4.65
C THR A 240 11.24 7.79 -4.80
N ASP A 241 11.09 9.06 -5.21
CA ASP A 241 9.79 9.70 -5.41
C ASP A 241 9.22 9.50 -6.84
N GLY A 242 10.06 9.06 -7.81
CA GLY A 242 9.67 8.87 -9.22
C GLY A 242 9.43 10.16 -10.00
N LEU A 243 9.76 11.35 -9.45
CA LEU A 243 9.46 12.63 -10.07
C LEU A 243 10.65 13.18 -10.83
N HIS A 244 10.55 13.36 -12.15
CA HIS A 244 11.62 13.88 -13.02
C HIS A 244 11.24 15.25 -13.63
N ARG A 245 10.81 16.16 -12.77
CA ARG A 245 10.23 17.47 -13.14
C ARG A 245 11.26 18.58 -13.34
N LEU A 246 12.47 18.43 -12.83
CA LEU A 246 13.52 19.44 -12.82
C LEU A 246 14.77 18.93 -13.53
N VAL A 247 15.63 19.84 -13.97
CA VAL A 247 16.92 19.50 -14.59
C VAL A 247 17.73 18.58 -13.68
N ARG A 248 17.88 18.95 -12.40
CA ARG A 248 18.58 18.14 -11.38
C ARG A 248 17.99 16.74 -11.18
N ASP A 249 16.66 16.57 -11.41
CA ASP A 249 16.00 15.27 -11.26
C ASP A 249 16.36 14.36 -12.44
N ARG A 250 16.38 14.92 -13.64
CA ARG A 250 16.79 14.19 -14.86
C ARG A 250 18.26 13.81 -14.85
N GLU A 251 19.12 14.62 -14.24
CA GLU A 251 20.53 14.27 -14.03
C GLU A 251 20.71 13.04 -13.16
N LYS A 252 19.76 12.76 -12.27
CA LYS A 252 19.77 11.59 -11.38
C LYS A 252 19.11 10.35 -11.97
N MET A 253 18.33 10.52 -13.04
CA MET A 253 17.47 9.51 -13.61
C MET A 253 18.28 8.32 -14.15
N ARG A 254 17.94 7.11 -13.72
CA ARG A 254 18.47 5.81 -14.22
C ARG A 254 20.00 5.72 -14.27
N LYS A 255 20.70 6.34 -13.30
CA LYS A 255 22.16 6.37 -13.26
C LYS A 255 22.78 5.11 -12.70
N VAL A 256 22.18 4.50 -11.68
CA VAL A 256 22.77 3.43 -10.90
C VAL A 256 22.22 2.08 -11.33
N ALA A 257 23.02 1.27 -12.02
CA ALA A 257 22.66 -0.09 -12.38
C ALA A 257 22.64 -0.99 -11.13
N MET A 258 21.60 -1.76 -10.97
CA MET A 258 21.44 -2.75 -9.90
C MET A 258 21.06 -4.11 -10.49
N GLN A 259 21.85 -5.12 -10.16
CA GLN A 259 21.54 -6.52 -10.42
C GLN A 259 21.10 -7.19 -9.13
N THR A 260 20.04 -7.96 -9.19
CA THR A 260 19.50 -8.69 -8.03
C THR A 260 19.13 -10.10 -8.46
N TYR A 261 19.57 -11.09 -7.72
CA TYR A 261 19.19 -12.48 -7.93
C TYR A 261 19.01 -13.19 -6.60
N GLY A 262 18.16 -14.18 -6.61
CA GLY A 262 17.87 -14.92 -5.40
C GLY A 262 16.82 -15.99 -5.61
N GLY A 263 16.44 -16.60 -4.51
CA GLY A 263 15.45 -17.65 -4.51
C GLY A 263 14.85 -17.91 -3.14
N ASN A 264 13.82 -18.72 -3.15
CA ASN A 264 13.14 -19.22 -1.96
C ASN A 264 12.84 -20.70 -2.17
N ILE A 265 13.14 -21.51 -1.18
CA ILE A 265 12.71 -22.91 -1.09
C ILE A 265 11.72 -23.01 0.06
N ARG A 266 10.49 -23.45 -0.22
CA ARG A 266 9.42 -23.50 0.76
C ARG A 266 8.78 -24.88 0.79
N TYR A 267 8.87 -25.52 1.93
CA TYR A 267 8.12 -26.75 2.24
C TYR A 267 6.83 -26.35 2.98
N ALA A 268 5.68 -26.80 2.49
CA ALA A 268 4.38 -26.42 3.05
C ALA A 268 3.44 -27.62 3.15
N THR A 269 2.99 -27.90 4.37
CA THR A 269 1.86 -28.78 4.70
C THR A 269 0.71 -27.93 5.29
N PRO A 270 -0.46 -28.51 5.57
CA PRO A 270 -1.54 -27.76 6.20
C PRO A 270 -1.16 -27.09 7.53
N ASP A 271 -0.29 -27.72 8.33
CA ASP A 271 0.03 -27.30 9.70
C ASP A 271 1.44 -26.73 9.86
N LEU A 272 2.35 -27.03 8.94
CA LEU A 272 3.75 -26.63 8.97
C LEU A 272 4.16 -25.99 7.64
N CYS A 273 4.79 -24.82 7.72
CA CYS A 273 5.49 -24.24 6.59
C CYS A 273 6.89 -23.80 7.04
N ILE A 274 7.89 -24.13 6.27
CA ILE A 274 9.28 -23.69 6.47
C ILE A 274 9.79 -23.17 5.14
N GLY A 275 10.38 -21.97 5.15
CA GLY A 275 10.97 -21.31 4.00
C GLY A 275 12.43 -20.96 4.25
N LEU A 276 13.25 -21.08 3.22
CA LEU A 276 14.62 -20.59 3.17
C LEU A 276 14.73 -19.60 2.01
N THR A 277 15.09 -18.36 2.30
CA THR A 277 15.27 -17.30 1.30
C THR A 277 16.72 -16.87 1.24
N ALA A 278 17.25 -16.73 0.04
CA ALA A 278 18.56 -16.13 -0.21
C ALA A 278 18.45 -15.07 -1.31
N LEU A 279 19.03 -13.90 -1.07
CA LEU A 279 19.00 -12.75 -1.96
C LEU A 279 20.37 -12.10 -2.02
N SER A 280 20.91 -11.90 -3.23
CA SER A 280 22.11 -11.11 -3.47
C SER A 280 21.80 -9.94 -4.40
N TYR A 281 22.37 -8.78 -4.11
CA TYR A 281 22.29 -7.63 -4.99
C TYR A 281 23.64 -6.93 -5.14
N SER A 282 23.83 -6.32 -6.31
CA SER A 282 25.07 -5.63 -6.68
C SER A 282 24.78 -4.38 -7.49
N PHE A 283 25.52 -3.31 -7.20
CA PHE A 283 25.47 -2.04 -7.94
C PHE A 283 26.58 -1.94 -9.01
N GLY A 284 27.19 -3.06 -9.38
CA GLY A 284 28.25 -3.09 -10.38
C GLY A 284 29.49 -2.31 -9.94
N ASN A 285 29.88 -1.31 -10.74
CA ASN A 285 31.01 -0.44 -10.47
C ASN A 285 30.69 0.70 -9.49
N TYR A 286 29.45 0.87 -9.11
CA TYR A 286 29.04 1.90 -8.17
C TYR A 286 29.20 1.45 -6.73
N SER A 287 29.72 2.33 -5.88
CA SER A 287 29.81 2.14 -4.44
C SER A 287 28.85 3.06 -3.72
N ILE A 288 27.95 2.51 -2.92
CA ILE A 288 27.03 3.28 -2.09
C ILE A 288 27.80 3.84 -0.90
N GLN A 289 27.84 5.16 -0.79
CA GLN A 289 28.51 5.87 0.30
C GLN A 289 27.66 7.10 0.68
N PRO A 290 26.62 6.95 1.51
CA PRO A 290 25.86 8.08 2.01
C PRO A 290 26.77 8.99 2.83
N ASP A 291 26.52 10.31 2.78
CA ASP A 291 27.26 11.31 3.55
C ASP A 291 27.39 10.86 5.01
N PRO A 292 28.60 10.93 5.59
CA PRO A 292 28.84 10.43 6.94
C PRO A 292 28.15 11.32 7.97
N LYS A 293 27.12 10.77 8.62
CA LYS A 293 26.40 11.41 9.74
C LYS A 293 26.25 10.38 10.87
N PRO A 294 26.23 10.80 12.15
CA PRO A 294 26.16 9.88 13.27
C PRO A 294 25.00 8.87 13.18
N TYR A 295 23.82 9.29 12.74
CA TYR A 295 22.64 8.43 12.66
C TYR A 295 22.72 7.36 11.55
N ASN A 296 23.50 7.60 10.47
CA ASN A 296 23.63 6.66 9.35
C ASN A 296 24.93 5.84 9.34
N LEU A 297 25.65 5.82 10.46
CA LEU A 297 26.92 5.10 10.60
C LEU A 297 26.83 3.63 10.17
N PHE A 298 25.71 2.97 10.46
CA PHE A 298 25.48 1.56 10.16
C PHE A 298 24.70 1.30 8.87
N TYR A 299 24.41 2.34 8.08
CA TYR A 299 23.76 2.16 6.79
C TYR A 299 24.68 1.39 5.85
N PHE A 300 24.08 0.76 4.84
CA PHE A 300 24.83 0.01 3.85
C PHE A 300 25.87 0.91 3.15
N ARG A 301 27.10 0.42 3.09
CA ARG A 301 28.22 0.99 2.31
C ARG A 301 28.87 -0.11 1.51
N GLY A 302 29.20 0.19 0.23
CA GLY A 302 29.78 -0.75 -0.68
C GLY A 302 28.95 -1.02 -1.92
N ASN A 303 29.29 -2.04 -2.67
CA ASN A 303 28.70 -2.34 -3.96
C ASN A 303 27.91 -3.66 -4.01
N ARG A 304 27.98 -4.51 -2.98
CA ARG A 304 27.33 -5.84 -2.95
C ARG A 304 26.83 -6.17 -1.56
N ASN A 305 25.68 -6.82 -1.48
CA ASN A 305 25.20 -7.41 -0.23
C ASN A 305 24.55 -8.78 -0.48
N LEU A 306 24.43 -9.56 0.58
CA LEU A 306 23.77 -10.86 0.63
C LEU A 306 22.92 -10.90 1.87
N ASN A 307 21.67 -11.33 1.71
CA ASN A 307 20.74 -11.61 2.81
C ASN A 307 20.27 -13.06 2.71
N ILE A 308 20.24 -13.74 3.84
CA ILE A 308 19.71 -15.10 3.97
C ILE A 308 18.71 -15.09 5.12
N SER A 309 17.57 -15.80 4.96
CA SER A 309 16.62 -15.96 6.04
C SER A 309 15.97 -17.35 6.06
N VAL A 310 15.55 -17.72 7.25
CA VAL A 310 14.66 -18.87 7.48
C VAL A 310 13.35 -18.33 8.04
N ASP A 311 12.24 -18.65 7.39
CA ASP A 311 10.90 -18.38 7.86
C ASP A 311 10.16 -19.68 8.20
N TYR A 312 9.24 -19.56 9.14
CA TYR A 312 8.45 -20.71 9.59
C TYR A 312 7.05 -20.29 10.02
N LEU A 313 6.14 -21.23 9.88
CA LEU A 313 4.77 -21.13 10.35
C LEU A 313 4.34 -22.52 10.84
N LEU A 314 3.94 -22.58 12.10
CA LEU A 314 3.34 -23.73 12.74
C LEU A 314 1.94 -23.34 13.16
N LYS A 315 0.94 -24.10 12.80
CA LYS A 315 -0.44 -23.83 13.21
C LYS A 315 -1.17 -25.10 13.59
N ASN A 316 -2.00 -24.97 14.60
CA ASN A 316 -3.03 -25.95 14.92
C ASN A 316 -4.37 -25.22 15.11
N ARG A 317 -5.35 -25.88 15.69
CA ARG A 317 -6.70 -25.34 15.91
C ARG A 317 -6.71 -24.02 16.71
N TRP A 318 -5.81 -23.85 17.68
CA TRP A 318 -5.84 -22.74 18.63
C TRP A 318 -4.60 -21.87 18.61
N ILE A 319 -3.48 -22.41 18.14
CA ILE A 319 -2.17 -21.78 18.20
C ILE A 319 -1.62 -21.63 16.79
N LYS A 320 -1.12 -20.43 16.48
CA LYS A 320 -0.34 -20.16 15.29
C LYS A 320 0.96 -19.47 15.71
N PHE A 321 2.07 -20.13 15.44
CA PHE A 321 3.41 -19.61 15.69
C PHE A 321 4.10 -19.37 14.35
N TYR A 322 4.56 -18.16 14.12
CA TYR A 322 5.22 -17.80 12.87
C TYR A 322 6.35 -16.80 13.09
N GLY A 323 7.30 -16.80 12.20
CA GLY A 323 8.42 -15.88 12.29
C GLY A 323 9.35 -15.97 11.10
N GLU A 324 10.37 -15.12 11.15
CA GLU A 324 11.49 -15.09 10.22
C GLU A 324 12.73 -14.63 10.99
N THR A 325 13.86 -15.28 10.73
CA THR A 325 15.18 -14.82 11.19
C THR A 325 16.09 -14.70 9.99
N ALA A 326 16.71 -13.54 9.84
CA ALA A 326 17.51 -13.17 8.70
C ALA A 326 18.89 -12.66 9.11
N MET A 327 19.89 -12.86 8.26
CA MET A 327 21.25 -12.39 8.43
C MET A 327 21.71 -11.68 7.16
N SER A 328 22.36 -10.53 7.30
CA SER A 328 23.05 -9.82 6.21
C SER A 328 24.52 -10.20 6.13
N ARG A 329 25.18 -9.86 5.01
CA ARG A 329 26.59 -10.19 4.70
C ARG A 329 27.57 -9.84 5.83
N ASN A 330 27.31 -8.77 6.56
CA ASN A 330 28.11 -8.31 7.71
C ASN A 330 27.82 -9.10 9.00
N ARG A 331 27.10 -10.23 8.93
CA ARG A 331 26.68 -11.12 10.04
C ARG A 331 25.73 -10.47 11.06
N ALA A 332 25.17 -9.31 10.74
CA ALA A 332 24.12 -8.73 11.57
C ALA A 332 22.79 -9.46 11.35
N VAL A 333 22.01 -9.58 12.42
CA VAL A 333 20.79 -10.41 12.48
C VAL A 333 19.55 -9.52 12.65
N ALA A 334 18.48 -9.92 11.98
CA ALA A 334 17.12 -9.44 12.24
C ALA A 334 16.22 -10.64 12.50
N SER A 335 15.33 -10.54 13.50
CA SER A 335 14.41 -11.62 13.85
C SER A 335 13.06 -11.06 14.24
N LEU A 336 11.99 -11.68 13.73
CA LEU A 336 10.60 -11.40 14.06
C LEU A 336 9.91 -12.71 14.37
N ASN A 337 9.29 -12.81 15.53
CA ASN A 337 8.60 -14.00 16.00
C ASN A 337 7.24 -13.63 16.57
N ALA A 338 6.21 -14.37 16.24
CA ALA A 338 4.85 -14.09 16.66
C ALA A 338 4.11 -15.35 17.07
N LEU A 339 3.39 -15.25 18.18
CA LEU A 339 2.50 -16.26 18.72
C LEU A 339 1.08 -15.72 18.72
N GLN A 340 0.22 -16.32 17.93
CA GLN A 340 -1.22 -16.03 17.92
C GLN A 340 -1.98 -17.17 18.61
N LEU A 341 -2.81 -16.80 19.56
CA LEU A 341 -3.69 -17.71 20.30
C LEU A 341 -5.14 -17.38 19.92
N THR A 342 -5.89 -18.39 19.50
CA THR A 342 -7.31 -18.26 19.13
C THR A 342 -8.09 -19.40 19.81
N PRO A 343 -8.25 -19.32 21.16
CA PRO A 343 -8.91 -20.39 21.93
C PRO A 343 -10.38 -20.54 21.57
N ALA A 344 -11.00 -19.46 21.06
CA ALA A 344 -12.38 -19.45 20.60
C ALA A 344 -12.52 -18.54 19.38
N SER A 345 -13.53 -18.76 18.55
CA SER A 345 -13.80 -17.96 17.32
C SER A 345 -14.07 -16.48 17.60
N TYR A 346 -14.46 -16.15 18.81
CA TYR A 346 -14.75 -14.78 19.24
C TYR A 346 -13.57 -14.09 19.95
N PHE A 347 -12.45 -14.79 20.19
CA PHE A 347 -11.30 -14.22 20.87
C PHE A 347 -9.99 -14.62 20.20
N SER A 348 -9.13 -13.63 19.97
CA SER A 348 -7.78 -13.83 19.42
C SER A 348 -6.79 -12.90 20.11
N LEU A 349 -5.66 -13.45 20.50
CA LEU A 349 -4.52 -12.72 21.10
C LEU A 349 -3.29 -12.93 20.22
N LEU A 350 -2.50 -11.90 20.03
CA LEU A 350 -1.22 -11.92 19.32
C LEU A 350 -0.12 -11.35 20.19
N LEU A 351 0.97 -12.06 20.33
CA LEU A 351 2.22 -11.58 20.90
C LEU A 351 3.28 -11.63 19.80
N LEU A 352 3.92 -10.50 19.50
CA LEU A 352 4.96 -10.40 18.48
C LEU A 352 6.19 -9.72 19.09
N TYR A 353 7.33 -10.37 18.97
CA TYR A 353 8.63 -9.83 19.32
C TYR A 353 9.46 -9.58 18.07
N ARG A 354 10.12 -8.43 18.01
CA ARG A 354 11.03 -8.07 16.92
C ARG A 354 12.36 -7.54 17.45
N TYR A 355 13.42 -8.00 16.82
CA TYR A 355 14.79 -7.58 17.05
C TYR A 355 15.47 -7.32 15.71
N TYR A 356 15.86 -6.09 15.43
CA TYR A 356 16.60 -5.71 14.22
C TYR A 356 17.89 -5.01 14.65
N ASP A 357 19.03 -5.70 14.45
CA ASP A 357 20.36 -5.14 14.78
C ASP A 357 20.54 -3.79 14.05
N LYS A 358 21.17 -2.83 14.70
CA LYS A 358 21.52 -1.54 14.09
C LYS A 358 22.43 -1.66 12.86
N ARG A 359 23.14 -2.77 12.71
CA ARG A 359 24.02 -3.08 11.57
C ARG A 359 23.35 -3.94 10.50
N TYR A 360 22.12 -4.44 10.73
CA TYR A 360 21.41 -5.25 9.74
C TYR A 360 21.09 -4.43 8.50
N GLN A 361 21.35 -4.98 7.31
CA GLN A 361 21.25 -4.29 6.03
C GLN A 361 20.43 -5.11 5.05
N ALA A 362 19.17 -4.71 4.81
CA ALA A 362 18.27 -5.31 3.82
C ALA A 362 17.63 -4.22 2.97
N PHE A 363 18.09 -4.07 1.73
CA PHE A 363 17.61 -3.03 0.81
C PHE A 363 16.14 -3.19 0.45
N PHE A 364 15.65 -4.43 0.40
CA PHE A 364 14.27 -4.77 0.04
C PHE A 364 13.41 -5.22 1.23
N GLY A 365 13.93 -5.09 2.44
CA GLY A 365 13.21 -5.48 3.66
C GLY A 365 12.03 -4.54 3.94
N ASN A 366 10.85 -5.14 4.22
CA ASN A 366 9.63 -4.42 4.61
C ASN A 366 8.83 -5.29 5.59
N ALA A 367 9.39 -5.52 6.77
CA ALA A 367 8.77 -6.28 7.86
C ALA A 367 7.92 -5.36 8.77
N PHE A 368 7.26 -5.97 9.75
CA PHE A 368 6.53 -5.22 10.79
C PHE A 368 7.50 -4.39 11.62
N SER A 369 7.43 -3.05 11.52
CA SER A 369 8.34 -2.12 12.18
C SER A 369 7.71 -0.74 12.42
N GLN A 370 8.26 -0.01 13.37
CA GLN A 370 7.99 1.43 13.57
C GLN A 370 8.92 2.32 12.73
N ASN A 371 10.07 1.78 12.34
CA ASN A 371 10.99 2.45 11.42
C ASN A 371 10.58 2.21 9.95
N SER A 372 11.10 3.02 9.04
CA SER A 372 10.92 2.84 7.59
C SER A 372 11.78 1.70 7.02
N ALA A 373 12.93 1.41 7.65
CA ALA A 373 13.83 0.32 7.30
C ALA A 373 13.79 -0.77 8.37
N VAL A 374 14.06 -2.00 7.98
CA VAL A 374 14.22 -3.15 8.89
C VAL A 374 15.63 -3.09 9.49
N GLN A 375 15.83 -2.15 10.39
CA GLN A 375 17.13 -1.86 11.01
C GLN A 375 16.95 -1.07 12.29
N ASN A 376 17.84 -1.27 13.29
CA ASN A 376 17.91 -0.45 14.50
C ASN A 376 16.59 -0.37 15.26
N GLU A 377 15.93 -1.51 15.49
CA GLU A 377 14.65 -1.53 16.21
C GLU A 377 14.49 -2.81 17.03
N GLN A 378 14.01 -2.66 18.26
CA GLN A 378 13.57 -3.77 19.10
C GLN A 378 12.20 -3.41 19.67
N GLY A 379 11.31 -4.39 19.76
CA GLY A 379 9.97 -4.11 20.28
C GLY A 379 9.14 -5.35 20.53
N VAL A 380 8.15 -5.14 21.39
CA VAL A 380 7.11 -6.11 21.70
C VAL A 380 5.76 -5.51 21.32
N TYR A 381 5.02 -6.22 20.51
CA TYR A 381 3.65 -5.89 20.17
C TYR A 381 2.72 -6.94 20.76
N MET A 382 1.67 -6.49 21.42
CA MET A 382 0.58 -7.30 21.94
C MET A 382 -0.73 -6.82 21.34
N GLY A 383 -1.45 -7.69 20.66
CA GLY A 383 -2.72 -7.36 20.02
C GLY A 383 -3.83 -8.29 20.51
N MET A 384 -5.03 -7.77 20.67
CA MET A 384 -6.23 -8.50 21.07
C MET A 384 -7.40 -8.15 20.16
N GLN A 385 -8.17 -9.16 19.82
CA GLN A 385 -9.46 -9.00 19.17
C GLN A 385 -10.47 -9.87 19.91
N TRP A 386 -11.58 -9.25 20.33
CA TRP A 386 -12.61 -9.90 21.12
C TRP A 386 -14.00 -9.49 20.63
N THR A 387 -14.87 -10.45 20.45
CA THR A 387 -16.27 -10.27 20.05
C THR A 387 -17.16 -10.83 21.17
N PRO A 388 -17.32 -10.08 22.28
CA PRO A 388 -18.06 -10.59 23.47
C PRO A 388 -19.51 -10.88 23.17
N PHE A 389 -20.12 -10.10 22.30
CA PHE A 389 -21.50 -10.21 21.87
C PHE A 389 -21.60 -10.13 20.35
N SER A 390 -22.67 -10.65 19.75
CA SER A 390 -22.85 -10.77 18.30
C SER A 390 -22.71 -9.45 17.49
N ARG A 391 -22.86 -8.31 18.14
CA ARG A 391 -22.85 -6.98 17.50
C ARG A 391 -21.66 -6.10 17.90
N TRP A 392 -20.84 -6.58 18.83
CA TRP A 392 -19.73 -5.83 19.41
C TRP A 392 -18.41 -6.49 19.13
N LYS A 393 -17.47 -5.71 18.66
CA LYS A 393 -16.09 -6.16 18.44
C LYS A 393 -15.12 -5.17 19.06
N LEU A 394 -14.30 -5.64 19.97
CA LEU A 394 -13.23 -4.89 20.59
C LEU A 394 -11.90 -5.29 19.94
N SER A 395 -11.12 -4.32 19.52
CA SER A 395 -9.76 -4.53 19.03
C SER A 395 -8.83 -3.59 19.79
N ALA A 396 -7.76 -4.14 20.35
CA ALA A 396 -6.78 -3.37 21.09
C ALA A 396 -5.38 -3.83 20.76
N TYR A 397 -4.41 -2.92 20.83
CA TYR A 397 -3.01 -3.30 20.84
C TYR A 397 -2.15 -2.34 21.68
N ALA A 398 -1.02 -2.88 22.12
CA ALA A 398 0.09 -2.16 22.70
C ALA A 398 1.37 -2.51 21.94
N ASP A 399 2.12 -1.52 21.50
CA ASP A 399 3.43 -1.65 20.88
C ASP A 399 4.44 -0.83 21.66
N ILE A 400 5.43 -1.51 22.26
CA ILE A 400 6.51 -0.89 23.02
C ILE A 400 7.79 -1.19 22.28
N PHE A 401 8.55 -0.15 21.94
CA PHE A 401 9.73 -0.27 21.10
C PHE A 401 10.85 0.67 21.52
N ARG A 402 12.07 0.30 21.12
CA ARG A 402 13.26 1.13 21.28
C ARG A 402 14.11 1.10 20.03
N PHE A 403 14.86 2.18 19.85
CA PHE A 403 15.89 2.32 18.82
C PHE A 403 17.26 2.38 19.51
N PRO A 404 18.02 1.29 19.47
CA PRO A 404 19.32 1.21 20.18
C PRO A 404 20.40 2.17 19.67
N TRP A 405 20.22 2.76 18.48
CA TRP A 405 21.08 3.74 17.86
C TRP A 405 20.32 4.98 17.43
N LEU A 406 21.06 6.03 17.11
CA LEU A 406 20.56 7.32 16.64
C LEU A 406 19.67 7.18 15.41
N LYS A 407 18.79 8.14 15.21
CA LYS A 407 17.96 8.31 14.00
C LYS A 407 18.08 9.74 13.49
N TYR A 408 17.61 9.98 12.30
CA TYR A 408 17.50 11.35 11.79
C TYR A 408 16.72 12.22 12.77
N GLY A 409 17.34 13.33 13.21
CA GLY A 409 16.76 14.25 14.18
C GLY A 409 16.71 13.74 15.63
N VAL A 410 17.44 12.65 15.97
CA VAL A 410 17.48 12.10 17.34
C VAL A 410 18.91 11.73 17.71
N ASP A 411 19.49 12.45 18.65
CA ASP A 411 20.92 12.38 19.00
C ASP A 411 21.24 11.38 20.11
N ALA A 412 20.27 10.59 20.56
CA ALA A 412 20.44 9.54 21.57
C ALA A 412 19.63 8.29 21.21
N PRO A 413 19.94 7.11 21.76
CA PRO A 413 19.05 5.97 21.73
C PRO A 413 17.68 6.36 22.29
N SER A 414 16.61 5.98 21.60
CA SER A 414 15.26 6.47 21.91
C SER A 414 14.26 5.34 22.08
N THR A 415 13.17 5.63 22.78
CA THR A 415 12.07 4.69 23.06
C THR A 415 10.74 5.23 22.53
N GLY A 416 9.77 4.36 22.40
CA GLY A 416 8.43 4.76 22.03
C GLY A 416 7.38 3.76 22.48
N LYS A 417 6.15 4.25 22.60
CA LYS A 417 4.98 3.46 22.97
C LYS A 417 3.80 3.85 22.09
N GLU A 418 3.04 2.88 21.68
CA GLU A 418 1.83 3.11 20.91
C GLU A 418 0.71 2.19 21.43
N TYR A 419 -0.42 2.77 21.78
CA TYR A 419 -1.61 2.06 22.24
C TYR A 419 -2.79 2.39 21.34
N MET A 420 -3.62 1.40 21.05
CA MET A 420 -4.85 1.61 20.31
C MET A 420 -5.97 0.78 20.92
N LEU A 421 -7.15 1.40 21.03
CA LEU A 421 -8.39 0.78 21.39
C LEU A 421 -9.44 1.13 20.34
N GLN A 422 -10.10 0.14 19.77
CA GLN A 422 -11.20 0.32 18.85
C GLN A 422 -12.38 -0.53 19.27
N LEU A 423 -13.53 0.10 19.34
CA LEU A 423 -14.81 -0.54 19.58
C LEU A 423 -15.68 -0.39 18.32
N ASP A 424 -16.01 -1.50 17.71
CA ASP A 424 -16.94 -1.58 16.58
C ASP A 424 -18.30 -2.05 17.10
N TYR A 425 -19.38 -1.37 16.70
CA TYR A 425 -20.75 -1.70 17.02
C TYR A 425 -21.59 -1.74 15.75
N THR A 426 -22.23 -2.89 15.51
CA THR A 426 -23.06 -3.13 14.32
C THR A 426 -24.46 -3.53 14.77
N PRO A 427 -25.30 -2.55 15.17
CA PRO A 427 -26.65 -2.83 15.69
C PRO A 427 -27.57 -3.48 14.66
N SER A 428 -27.38 -3.16 13.39
CA SER A 428 -28.14 -3.71 12.28
C SER A 428 -27.23 -3.90 11.06
N ARG A 429 -27.71 -4.57 10.01
CA ARG A 429 -26.96 -4.72 8.74
C ARG A 429 -26.71 -3.37 8.04
N ASN A 430 -27.56 -2.39 8.31
CA ASN A 430 -27.51 -1.09 7.67
C ASN A 430 -26.66 -0.07 8.42
N LEU A 431 -26.35 -0.31 9.70
CA LEU A 431 -25.60 0.62 10.53
C LEU A 431 -24.36 -0.05 11.14
N SER A 432 -23.21 0.55 10.91
CA SER A 432 -21.95 0.21 11.54
C SER A 432 -21.30 1.47 12.10
N VAL A 433 -20.95 1.43 13.37
CA VAL A 433 -20.29 2.54 14.07
C VAL A 433 -19.00 2.02 14.68
N TYR A 434 -17.94 2.80 14.62
CA TYR A 434 -16.77 2.53 15.44
C TYR A 434 -16.22 3.79 16.11
N VAL A 435 -15.63 3.58 17.26
CA VAL A 435 -14.82 4.56 17.97
C VAL A 435 -13.42 4.00 18.13
N ARG A 436 -12.42 4.79 17.75
CA ARG A 436 -11.01 4.41 17.87
C ARG A 436 -10.24 5.50 18.62
N TYR A 437 -9.59 5.11 19.68
CA TYR A 437 -8.62 5.93 20.38
C TYR A 437 -7.22 5.40 20.13
N LYS A 438 -6.28 6.29 19.85
CA LYS A 438 -4.87 5.95 19.65
C LYS A 438 -3.99 6.92 20.42
N TYR A 439 -3.10 6.38 21.22
CA TYR A 439 -2.02 7.10 21.89
C TYR A 439 -0.69 6.71 21.27
N LYS A 440 0.17 7.69 21.03
CA LYS A 440 1.55 7.47 20.58
C LYS A 440 2.49 8.40 21.30
N GLN A 441 3.51 7.82 21.90
CA GLN A 441 4.67 8.50 22.44
C GLN A 441 5.89 8.11 21.60
N LYS A 442 6.66 9.08 21.20
CA LYS A 442 7.90 8.88 20.44
C LYS A 442 8.88 10.00 20.79
N GLU A 443 10.15 9.67 20.76
CA GLU A 443 11.23 10.63 20.85
C GLU A 443 11.72 10.90 19.43
N ASP A 444 11.57 12.16 18.97
CA ASP A 444 12.26 12.69 17.79
C ASP A 444 13.34 13.67 18.31
N ILE A 445 13.39 14.93 17.90
CA ILE A 445 14.30 15.92 18.50
C ILE A 445 13.95 16.12 19.98
N GLU A 446 12.64 16.13 20.29
CA GLU A 446 12.09 16.18 21.64
C GLU A 446 11.05 15.08 21.84
N PRO A 447 10.83 14.61 23.10
CA PRO A 447 9.74 13.70 23.38
C PRO A 447 8.39 14.33 23.04
N HIS A 448 7.59 13.61 22.26
CA HIS A 448 6.26 14.07 21.91
C HIS A 448 5.19 13.01 22.18
N PHE A 449 4.00 13.51 22.47
CA PHE A 449 2.82 12.70 22.77
C PHE A 449 1.70 13.07 21.82
N GLN A 450 1.06 12.07 21.26
CA GLN A 450 -0.04 12.25 20.34
C GLN A 450 -1.24 11.41 20.76
N HIS A 451 -2.38 12.06 20.95
CA HIS A 451 -3.68 11.44 21.18
C HIS A 451 -4.53 11.65 19.95
N ARG A 452 -5.11 10.58 19.43
CA ARG A 452 -6.07 10.63 18.31
C ARG A 452 -7.35 9.92 18.69
N LEU A 453 -8.47 10.58 18.47
CA LEU A 453 -9.80 10.01 18.58
C LEU A 453 -10.46 10.06 17.21
N ARG A 454 -10.99 8.94 16.75
CA ARG A 454 -11.81 8.87 15.54
C ARG A 454 -13.11 8.16 15.84
N MET A 455 -14.22 8.78 15.45
CA MET A 455 -15.55 8.19 15.46
C MET A 455 -16.05 8.11 14.02
N GLN A 456 -16.62 7.00 13.61
CA GLN A 456 -17.18 6.85 12.28
C GLN A 456 -18.47 6.05 12.34
N ALA A 457 -19.49 6.54 11.63
CA ALA A 457 -20.74 5.84 11.37
C ALA A 457 -20.90 5.63 9.86
N LEU A 458 -21.23 4.41 9.48
CA LEU A 458 -21.62 4.04 8.13
C LEU A 458 -23.08 3.60 8.19
N TYR A 459 -23.96 4.29 7.46
CA TYR A 459 -25.39 4.02 7.44
C TYR A 459 -25.88 3.85 6.00
N ALA A 460 -26.40 2.66 5.68
CA ALA A 460 -27.08 2.38 4.43
C ALA A 460 -28.56 2.72 4.60
N ILE A 461 -28.99 3.88 4.08
CA ILE A 461 -30.39 4.33 4.12
C ILE A 461 -31.24 3.40 3.27
N SER A 462 -30.71 3.02 2.10
CA SER A 462 -31.34 2.10 1.16
C SER A 462 -30.27 1.30 0.40
N SER A 463 -30.68 0.40 -0.48
CA SER A 463 -29.78 -0.30 -1.40
C SER A 463 -28.99 0.65 -2.32
N SER A 464 -29.53 1.86 -2.53
CA SER A 464 -28.96 2.85 -3.45
C SER A 464 -28.22 3.99 -2.75
N VAL A 465 -28.49 4.25 -1.46
CA VAL A 465 -27.94 5.41 -0.74
C VAL A 465 -27.26 4.97 0.53
N SER A 466 -25.99 5.37 0.70
CA SER A 466 -25.24 5.19 1.95
C SER A 466 -24.57 6.47 2.41
N LEU A 467 -24.58 6.68 3.71
CA LEU A 467 -23.93 7.79 4.39
C LEU A 467 -22.70 7.29 5.15
N ARG A 468 -21.64 8.08 5.12
CA ARG A 468 -20.49 7.90 6.01
C ARG A 468 -20.20 9.24 6.68
N THR A 469 -20.35 9.25 8.00
CA THR A 469 -20.00 10.39 8.85
C THR A 469 -18.76 10.03 9.66
N SER A 470 -17.77 10.91 9.72
CA SER A 470 -16.68 10.72 10.66
C SER A 470 -16.28 12.01 11.36
N ALA A 471 -15.83 11.88 12.60
CA ALA A 471 -15.27 12.94 13.41
C ALA A 471 -13.89 12.49 13.90
N ASP A 472 -12.89 13.30 13.66
CA ASP A 472 -11.50 13.09 14.03
C ASP A 472 -11.04 14.18 14.97
N GLY A 473 -10.39 13.82 16.06
CA GLY A 473 -9.73 14.73 16.98
C GLY A 473 -8.27 14.32 17.19
N ILE A 474 -7.39 15.29 17.26
CA ILE A 474 -5.97 15.09 17.53
C ILE A 474 -5.48 16.12 18.55
N CYS A 475 -4.72 15.64 19.53
CA CYS A 475 -3.92 16.47 20.43
C CYS A 475 -2.46 16.05 20.31
N TYR A 476 -1.59 17.00 20.14
CA TYR A 476 -0.15 16.82 20.06
C TYR A 476 0.51 17.66 21.13
N THR A 477 1.40 17.08 21.90
CA THR A 477 2.16 17.77 22.96
C THR A 477 3.63 17.47 22.76
N GLU A 478 4.45 18.49 22.72
CA GLU A 478 5.91 18.44 22.67
C GLU A 478 6.44 19.41 23.70
N THR A 479 7.25 18.92 24.63
CA THR A 479 7.85 19.64 25.77
C THR A 479 6.95 20.73 26.38
N SER A 480 6.84 21.90 25.79
CA SER A 480 6.05 23.06 26.26
C SER A 480 4.87 23.43 25.38
N GLU A 481 4.81 22.91 24.15
CA GLU A 481 3.78 23.29 23.18
C GLU A 481 2.68 22.25 23.07
N LYS A 482 1.43 22.69 23.17
CA LYS A 482 0.24 21.85 22.93
C LYS A 482 -0.49 22.36 21.73
N SER A 483 -0.73 21.46 20.78
CA SER A 483 -1.49 21.76 19.56
C SER A 483 -2.66 20.79 19.44
N LYS A 484 -3.77 21.26 18.89
CA LYS A 484 -5.01 20.49 18.71
C LYS A 484 -5.47 20.59 17.26
N GLY A 485 -6.26 19.63 16.88
CA GLY A 485 -6.95 19.65 15.60
C GLY A 485 -8.20 18.81 15.62
N TRP A 486 -9.17 19.19 14.80
CA TRP A 486 -10.38 18.41 14.59
C TRP A 486 -10.79 18.45 13.11
N MET A 487 -11.54 17.45 12.70
CA MET A 487 -12.10 17.34 11.36
C MET A 487 -13.41 16.57 11.41
N ILE A 488 -14.43 17.10 10.77
CA ILE A 488 -15.71 16.42 10.60
C ILE A 488 -15.92 16.21 9.11
N THR A 489 -16.31 14.98 8.74
CA THR A 489 -16.51 14.62 7.34
C THR A 489 -17.87 13.96 7.15
N GLN A 490 -18.53 14.28 6.05
CA GLN A 490 -19.75 13.64 5.59
C GLN A 490 -19.55 13.18 4.15
N SER A 491 -19.82 11.91 3.88
CA SER A 491 -19.88 11.37 2.51
C SER A 491 -21.26 10.81 2.25
N VAL A 492 -21.79 11.08 1.08
CA VAL A 492 -23.04 10.53 0.56
C VAL A 492 -22.71 9.76 -0.70
N SER A 493 -22.98 8.48 -0.71
CA SER A 493 -22.79 7.61 -1.88
C SER A 493 -24.17 7.27 -2.44
N TRP A 494 -24.41 7.59 -3.70
CA TRP A 494 -25.62 7.29 -4.42
C TRP A 494 -25.31 6.36 -5.59
N LYS A 495 -25.91 5.19 -5.59
CA LYS A 495 -25.75 4.15 -6.62
C LYS A 495 -27.13 3.56 -6.92
N PRO A 496 -27.94 4.18 -7.78
CA PRO A 496 -29.24 3.66 -8.18
C PRO A 496 -29.12 2.30 -8.88
N VAL A 497 -30.18 1.50 -8.81
CA VAL A 497 -30.19 0.15 -9.38
C VAL A 497 -30.39 0.21 -10.90
N ASP A 498 -31.25 1.11 -11.36
CA ASP A 498 -31.74 1.15 -12.75
C ASP A 498 -30.90 2.09 -13.65
N ILE A 499 -30.08 2.95 -13.06
CA ILE A 499 -29.29 3.93 -13.80
C ILE A 499 -27.81 3.54 -13.67
N PRO A 500 -27.04 3.42 -14.76
CA PRO A 500 -25.64 3.00 -14.74
C PRO A 500 -24.70 4.12 -14.28
N VAL A 501 -25.11 4.83 -13.21
CA VAL A 501 -24.39 5.97 -12.63
C VAL A 501 -24.12 5.71 -11.16
N GLN A 502 -22.94 6.11 -10.71
CA GLN A 502 -22.60 6.17 -9.30
C GLN A 502 -22.01 7.54 -8.98
N THR A 503 -22.53 8.19 -7.95
CA THR A 503 -22.06 9.50 -7.49
C THR A 503 -21.71 9.43 -6.02
N ASP A 504 -20.60 10.06 -5.66
CA ASP A 504 -20.16 10.19 -4.27
C ASP A 504 -19.86 11.66 -3.99
N PHE A 505 -20.59 12.22 -3.07
CA PHE A 505 -20.38 13.58 -2.57
C PHE A 505 -19.65 13.51 -1.22
N TYR A 506 -18.65 14.36 -1.05
CA TYR A 506 -17.86 14.43 0.17
C TYR A 506 -17.72 15.89 0.60
N VAL A 507 -17.95 16.16 1.86
CA VAL A 507 -17.69 17.43 2.50
C VAL A 507 -16.91 17.22 3.78
N ALA A 508 -15.95 18.10 4.05
CA ALA A 508 -15.17 18.09 5.28
C ALA A 508 -14.91 19.50 5.76
N GLY A 509 -15.12 19.75 7.04
CA GLY A 509 -14.66 20.93 7.75
C GLY A 509 -13.51 20.55 8.66
N PHE A 510 -12.44 21.32 8.68
CA PHE A 510 -11.25 21.03 9.48
C PHE A 510 -10.66 22.30 10.10
N HIS A 511 -10.07 22.11 11.28
CA HIS A 511 -9.28 23.11 11.97
C HIS A 511 -8.14 22.42 12.72
N THR A 512 -6.90 22.85 12.48
CA THR A 512 -5.73 22.36 13.21
C THR A 512 -4.78 23.52 13.49
N ASP A 513 -4.16 23.54 14.65
CA ASP A 513 -3.28 24.64 15.07
C ASP A 513 -2.00 24.72 14.22
N ASN A 514 -1.45 23.55 13.84
CA ASN A 514 -0.22 23.51 13.05
C ASN A 514 -0.14 22.22 12.17
N TYR A 515 0.95 22.08 11.42
CA TYR A 515 1.20 20.92 10.55
C TYR A 515 1.38 19.60 11.29
N ARG A 516 1.80 19.61 12.59
CA ARG A 516 1.95 18.41 13.41
C ARG A 516 0.61 17.77 13.77
N THR A 517 -0.45 18.58 13.83
CA THR A 517 -1.83 18.16 14.08
C THR A 517 -2.64 17.90 12.81
N ARG A 518 -1.99 17.77 11.64
CA ARG A 518 -2.68 17.43 10.38
C ARG A 518 -3.47 16.13 10.48
N ILE A 519 -4.64 16.10 9.86
CA ILE A 519 -5.56 14.97 9.84
C ILE A 519 -5.63 14.40 8.43
N PHE A 520 -5.52 13.08 8.32
CA PHE A 520 -5.67 12.36 7.07
C PHE A 520 -7.10 11.83 6.95
N SER A 521 -7.75 12.10 5.84
CA SER A 521 -9.08 11.59 5.55
C SER A 521 -9.11 10.79 4.27
N TYR A 522 -9.88 9.71 4.29
CA TYR A 522 -10.15 8.94 3.08
C TYR A 522 -11.25 9.63 2.27
N GLU A 523 -10.94 9.91 1.04
CA GLU A 523 -11.81 10.50 0.03
C GLU A 523 -11.87 9.54 -1.15
N LYS A 524 -13.09 9.13 -1.57
CA LYS A 524 -13.25 8.22 -2.71
C LYS A 524 -12.65 8.85 -3.97
N ASN A 525 -11.97 8.05 -4.77
CA ASN A 525 -11.30 8.51 -5.97
C ASN A 525 -11.58 7.56 -7.15
N ILE A 526 -11.17 7.97 -8.35
CA ILE A 526 -11.23 7.13 -9.55
C ILE A 526 -10.30 5.93 -9.40
N LEU A 527 -10.53 4.90 -10.20
CA LEU A 527 -9.75 3.66 -10.16
C LEU A 527 -8.25 3.93 -10.44
N TYR A 528 -7.37 3.32 -9.65
CA TYR A 528 -5.91 3.51 -9.64
C TYR A 528 -5.42 4.92 -9.25
N ALA A 529 -6.30 5.75 -8.70
CA ALA A 529 -5.93 7.00 -8.09
C ALA A 529 -6.10 6.90 -6.56
N PHE A 530 -5.15 6.30 -5.87
CA PHE A 530 -5.17 6.28 -4.42
C PHE A 530 -4.63 7.59 -3.87
N ASN A 531 -5.44 8.28 -3.09
CA ASN A 531 -5.03 9.48 -2.39
C ASN A 531 -5.69 9.52 -1.00
N MET A 532 -4.88 9.81 0.01
CA MET A 532 -5.33 10.15 1.35
C MET A 532 -4.86 11.58 1.65
N PRO A 533 -5.61 12.61 1.26
CA PRO A 533 -5.22 13.99 1.50
C PRO A 533 -5.04 14.25 2.99
N SER A 534 -4.04 15.05 3.32
CA SER A 534 -3.81 15.57 4.66
C SER A 534 -4.29 17.02 4.72
N PHE A 535 -4.99 17.35 5.78
CA PHE A 535 -5.55 18.67 6.03
C PHE A 535 -4.92 19.28 7.27
N TYR A 536 -4.51 20.54 7.15
CA TYR A 536 -3.95 21.34 8.25
C TYR A 536 -4.33 22.82 8.09
N GLY A 537 -4.38 23.55 9.20
CA GLY A 537 -4.92 24.89 9.26
C GLY A 537 -6.44 24.88 9.35
N LYS A 538 -7.11 25.89 8.81
CA LYS A 538 -8.57 26.08 8.91
C LYS A 538 -9.19 26.12 7.52
N GLY A 539 -10.19 25.28 7.27
CA GLY A 539 -10.80 25.27 5.93
C GLY A 539 -11.89 24.25 5.74
N VAL A 540 -12.33 24.16 4.49
CA VAL A 540 -13.38 23.26 4.02
C VAL A 540 -12.91 22.54 2.75
N ARG A 541 -13.20 21.25 2.64
CA ARG A 541 -12.99 20.45 1.44
C ARG A 541 -14.32 19.94 0.92
N LEU A 542 -14.57 20.13 -0.36
CA LEU A 542 -15.66 19.55 -1.13
C LEU A 542 -15.09 18.62 -2.18
N ALA A 543 -15.70 17.44 -2.38
CA ALA A 543 -15.36 16.59 -3.52
C ALA A 543 -16.61 15.91 -4.06
N LEU A 544 -16.66 15.81 -5.39
CA LEU A 544 -17.70 15.12 -6.13
C LEU A 544 -17.04 14.09 -7.02
N SER A 545 -17.33 12.81 -6.80
CA SER A 545 -16.87 11.72 -7.65
C SER A 545 -18.07 11.17 -8.41
N PHE A 546 -17.85 10.94 -9.69
CA PHE A 546 -18.87 10.47 -10.61
C PHE A 546 -18.32 9.31 -11.43
N ARG A 547 -19.12 8.26 -11.59
CA ARG A 547 -18.85 7.17 -12.51
C ARG A 547 -20.09 6.90 -13.32
N TRP A 548 -19.93 6.83 -14.63
CA TRP A 548 -20.96 6.52 -15.59
C TRP A 548 -20.52 5.34 -16.47
N ASP A 549 -21.25 4.25 -16.38
CA ASP A 549 -21.08 3.09 -17.27
C ASP A 549 -21.93 3.34 -18.52
N ILE A 550 -21.37 4.07 -19.51
CA ILE A 550 -22.03 4.53 -20.75
C ILE A 550 -22.64 3.35 -21.49
N VAL A 551 -21.84 2.30 -21.63
CA VAL A 551 -22.26 0.97 -22.08
C VAL A 551 -21.53 -0.08 -21.23
N LYS A 552 -21.90 -1.36 -21.32
CA LYS A 552 -21.26 -2.44 -20.54
C LYS A 552 -19.73 -2.48 -20.69
N GLN A 553 -19.23 -2.03 -21.83
CA GLN A 553 -17.80 -2.03 -22.17
C GLN A 553 -17.10 -0.71 -21.81
N LEU A 554 -17.79 0.42 -21.82
CA LEU A 554 -17.19 1.75 -21.70
C LEU A 554 -17.67 2.46 -20.43
N SER A 555 -16.74 2.84 -19.57
CA SER A 555 -17.05 3.61 -18.36
C SER A 555 -16.18 4.87 -18.27
N LEU A 556 -16.83 5.99 -17.97
CA LEU A 556 -16.22 7.27 -17.64
C LEU A 556 -16.25 7.46 -16.13
N SER A 557 -15.14 7.84 -15.54
CA SER A 557 -15.08 8.24 -14.14
C SER A 557 -14.45 9.62 -14.04
N ALA A 558 -15.03 10.48 -13.23
CA ALA A 558 -14.46 11.81 -12.95
C ALA A 558 -14.58 12.12 -11.46
N LYS A 559 -13.65 12.91 -10.97
CA LYS A 559 -13.69 13.48 -9.63
C LYS A 559 -13.25 14.92 -9.71
N PHE A 560 -14.02 15.78 -9.10
CA PHE A 560 -13.69 17.18 -8.85
C PHE A 560 -13.49 17.39 -7.35
N GLY A 561 -12.43 18.07 -6.98
CA GLY A 561 -12.12 18.38 -5.61
C GLY A 561 -11.85 19.88 -5.44
N TYR A 562 -12.39 20.50 -4.40
CA TYR A 562 -12.22 21.90 -4.08
C TYR A 562 -11.90 22.07 -2.60
N THR A 563 -10.79 22.73 -2.29
CA THR A 563 -10.38 23.03 -0.92
C THR A 563 -10.27 24.54 -0.77
N TYR A 564 -10.90 25.07 0.26
CA TYR A 564 -10.78 26.47 0.69
C TYR A 564 -10.09 26.52 2.05
N TYR A 565 -9.09 27.39 2.17
CA TYR A 565 -8.38 27.68 3.41
C TYR A 565 -8.73 29.09 3.87
N ALA A 566 -9.15 29.21 5.13
CA ALA A 566 -9.54 30.49 5.71
C ALA A 566 -8.40 31.20 6.48
N ASP A 567 -7.25 30.55 6.60
CA ASP A 567 -6.14 30.96 7.48
C ASP A 567 -4.85 31.28 6.73
N ARG A 568 -4.85 31.30 5.38
CA ARG A 568 -3.63 31.51 4.60
C ARG A 568 -3.90 32.01 3.20
N ASP A 569 -2.97 32.79 2.67
CA ASP A 569 -2.97 33.31 1.30
C ASP A 569 -2.08 32.52 0.35
N MET A 570 -1.38 31.49 0.87
CA MET A 570 -0.51 30.61 0.09
C MET A 570 -0.70 29.17 0.52
N ILE A 571 -0.83 28.26 -0.45
CA ILE A 571 -1.04 26.81 -0.24
C ILE A 571 0.18 26.07 -0.80
N GLY A 572 0.77 25.18 0.00
CA GLY A 572 1.96 24.41 -0.37
C GLY A 572 3.25 25.12 -0.04
N THR A 573 4.36 24.60 -0.53
CA THR A 573 5.73 25.11 -0.29
C THR A 573 6.56 25.01 -1.56
N ASP A 574 7.59 25.83 -1.67
CA ASP A 574 8.54 25.82 -2.77
C ASP A 574 7.86 25.96 -4.16
N LEU A 575 8.16 25.06 -5.08
CA LEU A 575 7.61 25.04 -6.44
C LEU A 575 6.15 24.57 -6.51
N GLU A 576 5.64 23.90 -5.46
CA GLU A 576 4.24 23.48 -5.32
C GLU A 576 3.32 24.58 -4.78
N GLU A 577 3.88 25.76 -4.46
CA GLU A 577 3.17 26.90 -3.90
C GLU A 577 2.12 27.46 -4.87
N ILE A 578 0.92 27.66 -4.37
CA ILE A 578 -0.24 28.24 -5.04
C ILE A 578 -0.61 29.52 -4.31
N GLU A 579 -0.75 30.63 -5.03
CA GLU A 579 -1.26 31.89 -4.48
C GLU A 579 -2.78 31.80 -4.27
N GLY A 580 -3.24 32.39 -3.16
CA GLY A 580 -4.64 32.46 -2.79
C GLY A 580 -5.08 31.33 -1.83
N HIS A 581 -6.36 31.36 -1.50
CA HIS A 581 -7.02 30.52 -0.49
C HIS A 581 -7.57 29.21 -1.03
N MET A 582 -7.53 29.00 -2.36
CA MET A 582 -8.30 27.95 -3.01
C MET A 582 -7.40 26.98 -3.78
N LYS A 583 -7.74 25.72 -3.73
CA LYS A 583 -7.15 24.66 -4.57
C LYS A 583 -8.26 23.81 -5.16
N ALA A 584 -8.30 23.73 -6.48
CA ALA A 584 -9.23 22.86 -7.21
C ALA A 584 -8.45 21.84 -8.06
N ASP A 585 -8.90 20.61 -8.03
CA ASP A 585 -8.30 19.48 -8.73
C ASP A 585 -9.37 18.64 -9.43
N VAL A 586 -9.02 18.14 -10.61
CA VAL A 586 -9.85 17.22 -11.39
C VAL A 586 -9.06 15.95 -11.71
N TYR A 587 -9.73 14.83 -11.60
CA TYR A 587 -9.25 13.50 -12.00
C TYR A 587 -10.26 12.91 -12.97
N THR A 588 -9.83 12.41 -14.11
CA THR A 588 -10.70 11.77 -15.09
C THR A 588 -10.12 10.45 -15.57
N SER A 589 -10.96 9.49 -15.85
CA SER A 589 -10.54 8.20 -16.40
C SER A 589 -11.59 7.62 -17.32
N LEU A 590 -11.18 7.32 -18.52
CA LEU A 590 -11.95 6.55 -19.49
C LEU A 590 -11.44 5.11 -19.48
N ARG A 591 -12.35 4.16 -19.33
CA ARG A 591 -12.04 2.73 -19.30
C ARG A 591 -12.87 1.97 -20.33
N TRP A 592 -12.20 1.23 -21.19
CA TRP A 592 -12.80 0.40 -22.20
C TRP A 592 -12.45 -1.07 -21.98
N LYS A 593 -13.49 -1.92 -21.85
CA LYS A 593 -13.39 -3.38 -21.71
C LYS A 593 -13.90 -4.05 -22.99
N PHE A 594 -13.15 -4.97 -23.56
CA PHE A 594 -13.52 -5.67 -24.78
C PHE A 594 -12.95 -7.07 -24.86
#